data_210a5c7cf7064140162b20b7f91c42cb
#
_entry.id   210a5c7cf7064140162b20b7f91c42cb
#
_cell.length_a   1.000
_cell.length_b   1.000
_cell.length_c   1.000
_cell.angle_alpha   90.00
_cell.angle_beta   90.00
_cell.angle_gamma   90.00
#
_symmetry.space_group_name_H-M   'P 1'
#
loop_
_entity.id
_entity.type
_entity.pdbx_description
1 polymer ?
#
loop_
_entity_poly.entity_id
_entity_poly.type
_entity_poly.pdbx_seq_one_letter_code
_entity_poly.pdbx_strand_id
1 'polypeptide(L)'
;MEQPEVKIGCVANLFSTMMHFKKAGDIEMGHTHQFDHLTLLASGSLKVTVEGKVSEFTAPHMIYIHKDKVHELVALEDNTLAYCIHALRDRETNDIIDPSMIPTGVSALDMASSLTKGA
;
A
#
# COMPACT_ATOMS: atom_id res chain seq x y z
N MET A 1 0.85 -7.87 -19.10
CA MET A 1 0.97 -7.82 -17.64
C MET A 1 1.56 -6.49 -17.27
N GLU A 2 0.73 -5.59 -16.77
CA GLU A 2 1.14 -4.25 -16.43
C GLU A 2 1.06 -4.00 -14.93
N GLN A 3 1.68 -2.90 -14.50
CA GLN A 3 1.53 -2.45 -13.12
C GLN A 3 0.19 -1.75 -12.97
N PRO A 4 -0.37 -1.72 -11.75
CA PRO A 4 -1.61 -0.99 -11.52
C PRO A 4 -1.39 0.51 -11.68
N GLU A 5 -2.48 1.22 -11.98
CA GLU A 5 -2.50 2.67 -11.89
C GLU A 5 -2.52 3.04 -10.41
N VAL A 6 -1.62 3.94 -10.00
CA VAL A 6 -1.43 4.26 -8.58
C VAL A 6 -1.79 5.71 -8.30
N LYS A 7 -2.56 5.92 -7.24
CA LYS A 7 -2.86 7.25 -6.69
C LYS A 7 -2.55 7.24 -5.20
N ILE A 8 -2.06 8.37 -4.70
CA ILE A 8 -1.65 8.50 -3.31
C ILE A 8 -2.54 9.49 -2.58
N GLY A 9 -2.93 9.16 -1.37
CA GLY A 9 -3.67 10.05 -0.49
C GLY A 9 -3.05 10.07 0.90
N CYS A 10 -3.15 11.20 1.57
CA CYS A 10 -2.64 11.33 2.92
C CYS A 10 -3.51 12.31 3.71
N VAL A 11 -3.89 11.93 4.93
CA VAL A 11 -4.59 12.79 5.86
C VAL A 11 -3.99 12.56 7.25
N ALA A 12 -3.68 13.66 7.96
CA ALA A 12 -2.94 13.58 9.22
C ALA A 12 -1.67 12.74 9.01
N ASN A 13 -1.47 11.66 9.75
CA ASN A 13 -0.34 10.75 9.54
C ASN A 13 -0.77 9.42 8.90
N LEU A 14 -1.93 9.38 8.27
CA LEU A 14 -2.42 8.21 7.58
C LEU A 14 -2.07 8.33 6.10
N PHE A 15 -1.28 7.39 5.60
CA PHE A 15 -0.85 7.32 4.20
C PHE A 15 -1.56 6.18 3.50
N SER A 16 -2.11 6.44 2.31
CA SER A 16 -2.78 5.42 1.53
C SER A 16 -2.30 5.43 0.08
N THR A 17 -2.07 4.25 -0.45
CA THR A 17 -1.77 4.04 -1.87
C THR A 17 -2.94 3.27 -2.49
N MET A 18 -3.66 3.91 -3.40
CA MET A 18 -4.71 3.26 -4.16
C MET A 18 -4.09 2.59 -5.40
N MET A 19 -4.40 1.33 -5.61
CA MET A 19 -3.92 0.56 -6.76
C MET A 19 -5.13 0.08 -7.56
N HIS A 20 -5.23 0.53 -8.80
CA HIS A 20 -6.27 0.11 -9.72
C HIS A 20 -5.67 -0.82 -10.77
N PHE A 21 -5.95 -2.11 -10.66
CA PHE A 21 -5.55 -3.13 -11.60
C PHE A 21 -6.64 -3.21 -12.68
N LYS A 22 -6.38 -2.61 -13.83
CA LYS A 22 -7.40 -2.49 -14.89
C LYS A 22 -7.75 -3.83 -15.53
N LYS A 23 -6.76 -4.73 -15.62
CA LYS A 23 -6.92 -6.03 -16.26
C LYS A 23 -6.50 -7.16 -15.36
N ALA A 24 -7.20 -8.28 -15.46
CA ALA A 24 -6.76 -9.52 -14.82
C ALA A 24 -5.33 -9.83 -15.27
N GLY A 25 -4.48 -10.22 -14.32
CA GLY A 25 -3.08 -10.49 -14.59
C GLY A 25 -2.15 -9.31 -14.33
N ASP A 26 -2.68 -8.10 -14.17
CA ASP A 26 -1.85 -6.96 -13.80
C ASP A 26 -1.24 -7.21 -12.42
N ILE A 27 0.00 -6.76 -12.23
CA ILE A 27 0.82 -7.17 -11.10
C ILE A 27 1.49 -5.99 -10.42
N GLU A 28 1.40 -5.97 -9.09
CA GLU A 28 2.27 -5.16 -8.24
C GLU A 28 3.43 -6.04 -7.80
N MET A 29 4.64 -5.70 -8.26
CA MET A 29 5.84 -6.51 -8.04
C MET A 29 6.17 -6.64 -6.56
N GLY A 30 6.79 -7.75 -6.22
CA GLY A 30 7.17 -8.03 -4.84
C GLY A 30 8.21 -7.06 -4.30
N HIS A 31 7.96 -6.58 -3.10
CA HIS A 31 8.87 -5.73 -2.35
C HIS A 31 8.62 -5.90 -0.86
N THR A 32 9.48 -5.29 -0.06
CA THR A 32 9.33 -5.30 1.40
C THR A 32 9.22 -3.87 1.93
N HIS A 33 8.60 -3.75 3.09
CA HIS A 33 8.56 -2.51 3.86
C HIS A 33 9.02 -2.77 5.28
N GLN A 34 9.52 -1.73 5.93
CA GLN A 34 9.97 -1.80 7.34
C GLN A 34 8.80 -1.62 8.32
N PHE A 35 7.58 -1.71 7.85
CA PHE A 35 6.38 -1.53 8.67
C PHE A 35 5.28 -2.48 8.21
N ASP A 36 4.40 -2.82 9.14
CA ASP A 36 3.18 -3.56 8.84
C ASP A 36 2.22 -2.65 8.09
N HIS A 37 1.43 -3.23 7.18
CA HIS A 37 0.40 -2.45 6.53
C HIS A 37 -0.86 -3.27 6.28
N LEU A 38 -1.96 -2.55 6.06
CA LEU A 38 -3.24 -3.11 5.75
C LEU A 38 -3.54 -2.90 4.27
N THR A 39 -3.93 -3.98 3.59
CA THR A 39 -4.42 -3.88 2.22
C THR A 39 -5.92 -4.10 2.26
N LEU A 40 -6.68 -3.08 1.86
CA LEU A 40 -8.12 -3.15 1.74
C LEU A 40 -8.47 -3.47 0.30
N LEU A 41 -8.99 -4.68 0.06
CA LEU A 41 -9.47 -5.09 -1.26
C LEU A 41 -10.91 -4.61 -1.40
N ALA A 42 -11.12 -3.57 -2.19
CA ALA A 42 -12.41 -2.90 -2.31
C ALA A 42 -13.30 -3.50 -3.41
N SER A 43 -12.69 -3.96 -4.51
CA SER A 43 -13.43 -4.64 -5.58
C SER A 43 -12.52 -5.63 -6.30
N GLY A 44 -13.11 -6.65 -6.90
CA GLY A 44 -12.40 -7.67 -7.63
C GLY A 44 -11.80 -8.75 -6.76
N SER A 45 -10.71 -9.35 -7.22
CA SER A 45 -10.02 -10.44 -6.54
C SER A 45 -8.53 -10.31 -6.72
N LEU A 46 -7.76 -10.68 -5.68
CA LEU A 46 -6.31 -10.66 -5.70
C LEU A 46 -5.72 -12.01 -5.33
N LYS A 47 -4.66 -12.38 -6.02
CA LYS A 47 -3.74 -13.42 -5.57
C LYS A 47 -2.59 -12.70 -4.85
N VAL A 48 -2.38 -13.05 -3.59
CA VAL A 48 -1.34 -12.45 -2.76
C VAL A 48 -0.29 -13.51 -2.45
N THR A 49 0.95 -13.22 -2.81
CA THR A 49 2.08 -14.11 -2.50
C THR A 49 2.96 -13.42 -1.47
N VAL A 50 3.12 -14.04 -0.31
CA VAL A 50 3.97 -13.52 0.77
C VAL A 50 4.98 -14.59 1.12
N GLU A 51 6.27 -14.29 0.92
CA GLU A 51 7.36 -15.23 1.18
C GLU A 51 7.11 -16.60 0.51
N GLY A 52 6.64 -16.58 -0.72
CA GLY A 52 6.35 -17.78 -1.49
C GLY A 52 5.02 -18.46 -1.16
N LYS A 53 4.33 -18.02 -0.12
CA LYS A 53 3.02 -18.58 0.23
C LYS A 53 1.92 -17.82 -0.50
N VAL A 54 1.08 -18.55 -1.24
CA VAL A 54 0.03 -17.99 -2.09
C VAL A 54 -1.32 -18.07 -1.37
N SER A 55 -2.06 -16.96 -1.41
CA SER A 55 -3.45 -16.89 -0.94
C SER A 55 -4.28 -16.10 -1.94
N GLU A 56 -5.57 -16.40 -2.03
CA GLU A 56 -6.50 -15.69 -2.91
C GLU A 56 -7.61 -15.07 -2.09
N PHE A 57 -7.98 -13.83 -2.44
CA PHE A 57 -8.99 -13.07 -1.72
C PHE A 57 -9.97 -12.46 -2.71
N THR A 58 -11.25 -12.42 -2.31
CA THR A 58 -12.31 -11.77 -3.06
C THR A 58 -12.87 -10.61 -2.24
N ALA A 59 -13.11 -9.48 -2.89
CA ALA A 59 -13.62 -8.28 -2.24
C ALA A 59 -15.04 -8.49 -1.68
N PRO A 60 -15.40 -7.79 -0.60
CA PRO A 60 -14.54 -6.95 0.22
C PRO A 60 -13.71 -7.76 1.19
N HIS A 61 -12.45 -7.38 1.36
CA HIS A 61 -11.55 -8.11 2.26
C HIS A 61 -10.44 -7.20 2.77
N MET A 62 -10.04 -7.39 4.02
CA MET A 62 -8.89 -6.70 4.59
C MET A 62 -7.76 -7.70 4.77
N ILE A 63 -6.59 -7.39 4.21
CA ILE A 63 -5.44 -8.27 4.18
C ILE A 63 -4.30 -7.61 4.97
N TYR A 64 -3.85 -8.29 6.00
CA TYR A 64 -2.75 -7.82 6.83
C TYR A 64 -1.43 -8.36 6.29
N ILE A 65 -0.46 -7.47 6.04
CA ILE A 65 0.87 -7.87 5.57
C ILE A 65 1.90 -7.41 6.59
N HIS A 66 2.64 -8.38 7.15
CA HIS A 66 3.69 -8.12 8.11
C HIS A 66 4.88 -7.40 7.46
N LYS A 67 5.54 -6.55 8.25
CA LYS A 67 6.78 -5.91 7.84
C LYS A 67 7.83 -6.96 7.45
N ASP A 68 8.78 -6.54 6.63
CA ASP A 68 9.94 -7.34 6.21
C ASP A 68 9.59 -8.63 5.47
N LYS A 69 8.37 -8.75 4.96
CA LYS A 69 7.95 -9.88 4.13
C LYS A 69 7.84 -9.45 2.68
N VAL A 70 8.51 -10.17 1.79
CA VAL A 70 8.36 -9.94 0.35
C VAL A 70 6.95 -10.34 -0.03
N HIS A 71 6.23 -9.43 -0.65
CA HIS A 71 4.85 -9.68 -1.07
C HIS A 71 4.61 -9.19 -2.50
N GLU A 72 3.71 -9.87 -3.18
CA GLU A 72 3.34 -9.58 -4.57
C GLU A 72 1.83 -9.70 -4.70
N LEU A 73 1.22 -8.79 -5.45
CA LEU A 73 -0.22 -8.77 -5.67
C LEU A 73 -0.49 -8.94 -7.17
N VAL A 74 -1.35 -9.88 -7.51
CA VAL A 74 -1.78 -10.12 -8.90
C VAL A 74 -3.29 -10.06 -8.96
N ALA A 75 -3.83 -9.22 -9.85
CA ALA A 75 -5.27 -9.14 -10.06
C ALA A 75 -5.78 -10.41 -10.74
N LEU A 76 -6.87 -10.96 -10.22
CA LEU A 76 -7.53 -12.13 -10.80
C LEU A 76 -8.72 -11.73 -11.67
N GLU A 77 -9.17 -10.49 -11.57
CA GLU A 77 -10.28 -9.92 -12.34
C GLU A 77 -9.93 -8.56 -12.87
N ASP A 78 -10.60 -8.15 -13.95
CA ASP A 78 -10.52 -6.78 -14.44
C ASP A 78 -11.06 -5.82 -13.39
N ASN A 79 -10.52 -4.60 -13.37
CA ASN A 79 -10.97 -3.55 -12.45
C ASN A 79 -10.90 -3.94 -10.96
N THR A 80 -9.85 -4.66 -10.59
CA THR A 80 -9.57 -4.94 -9.18
C THR A 80 -9.01 -3.68 -8.52
N LEU A 81 -9.56 -3.30 -7.38
CA LEU A 81 -9.20 -2.08 -6.67
C LEU A 81 -8.77 -2.40 -5.25
N ALA A 82 -7.57 -1.99 -4.90
CA ALA A 82 -7.01 -2.21 -3.58
C ALA A 82 -6.33 -0.95 -3.04
N TYR A 83 -6.34 -0.80 -1.72
CA TYR A 83 -5.70 0.31 -1.02
C TYR A 83 -4.71 -0.26 -0.01
N CYS A 84 -3.46 0.18 -0.07
CA CYS A 84 -2.49 -0.11 0.98
C CYS A 84 -2.47 1.07 1.94
N ILE A 85 -2.68 0.80 3.23
CA ILE A 85 -2.86 1.83 4.25
C ILE A 85 -1.86 1.59 5.37
N HIS A 86 -1.11 2.63 5.73
CA HIS A 86 -0.19 2.57 6.86
C HIS A 86 0.00 3.95 7.47
N ALA A 87 0.55 3.99 8.68
CA ALA A 87 0.93 5.25 9.30
C ALA A 87 2.17 5.81 8.59
N LEU A 88 2.22 7.13 8.47
CA LEU A 88 3.42 7.81 7.98
C LEU A 88 4.55 7.63 8.98
N ARG A 89 5.73 7.24 8.51
CA ARG A 89 6.87 6.95 9.36
C ARG A 89 8.11 7.73 8.94
N ASP A 90 8.98 8.02 9.91
CA ASP A 90 10.28 8.60 9.66
C ASP A 90 11.16 7.58 8.92
N ARG A 91 11.88 8.04 7.88
CA ARG A 91 12.69 7.14 7.04
C ARG A 91 13.88 6.56 7.77
N GLU A 92 14.44 7.32 8.72
CA GLU A 92 15.66 6.90 9.43
C GLU A 92 15.35 6.06 10.66
N THR A 93 14.38 6.49 11.48
CA THR A 93 14.08 5.85 12.75
C THR A 93 12.95 4.82 12.66
N ASN A 94 12.15 4.88 11.59
CA ASN A 94 10.93 4.07 11.42
C ASN A 94 9.86 4.36 12.47
N ASP A 95 9.96 5.48 13.19
CA ASP A 95 8.95 5.89 14.17
C ASP A 95 7.72 6.47 13.46
N ILE A 96 6.55 6.25 14.05
CA ILE A 96 5.31 6.84 13.53
C ILE A 96 5.36 8.35 13.72
N ILE A 97 5.04 9.08 12.65
CA ILE A 97 4.98 10.53 12.69
C ILE A 97 3.67 10.95 13.36
N ASP A 98 3.77 11.71 14.43
CA ASP A 98 2.60 12.32 15.09
C ASP A 98 2.09 13.45 14.18
N PRO A 99 0.76 13.57 13.98
CA PRO A 99 0.20 14.64 13.15
C PRO A 99 0.64 16.05 13.57
N SER A 100 0.91 16.28 14.84
CA SER A 100 1.40 17.57 15.33
C SER A 100 2.80 17.90 14.88
N MET A 101 3.56 16.92 14.39
CA MET A 101 4.91 17.12 13.85
C MET A 101 4.90 17.63 12.42
N ILE A 102 3.74 17.68 11.77
CA ILE A 102 3.62 18.22 10.42
C ILE A 102 3.58 19.74 10.53
N PRO A 103 4.58 20.46 9.98
CA PRO A 103 4.63 21.92 10.12
C PRO A 103 3.41 22.61 9.52
N THR A 104 3.00 23.72 10.15
CA THR A 104 1.94 24.56 9.62
C THR A 104 2.34 25.07 8.22
N GLY A 105 1.43 24.95 7.26
CA GLY A 105 1.69 25.37 5.88
C GLY A 105 2.32 24.29 5.01
N VAL A 106 2.71 23.16 5.58
CA VAL A 106 3.19 22.00 4.83
C VAL A 106 2.04 21.02 4.64
N SER A 107 1.78 20.61 3.40
CA SER A 107 0.73 19.64 3.17
C SER A 107 1.16 18.25 3.67
N ALA A 108 0.21 17.48 4.18
CA ALA A 108 0.48 16.12 4.62
C ALA A 108 1.01 15.27 3.46
N LEU A 109 0.52 15.51 2.24
CA LEU A 109 0.95 14.78 1.06
C LEU A 109 2.40 15.09 0.70
N ASP A 110 2.82 16.36 0.78
CA ASP A 110 4.21 16.75 0.51
C ASP A 110 5.13 16.13 1.55
N MET A 111 4.73 16.13 2.81
CA MET A 111 5.48 15.50 3.89
C MET A 111 5.61 13.99 3.65
N ALA A 112 4.53 13.35 3.27
CA ALA A 112 4.52 11.92 2.95
C ALA A 112 5.46 11.60 1.80
N SER A 113 5.45 12.40 0.73
CA SER A 113 6.34 12.22 -0.40
C SER A 113 7.80 12.33 0.01
N SER A 114 8.12 13.26 0.91
CA SER A 114 9.48 13.44 1.45
C SER A 114 9.92 12.26 2.31
N LEU A 115 9.04 11.77 3.18
CA LEU A 115 9.38 10.73 4.18
C LEU A 115 9.28 9.31 3.64
N THR A 116 8.43 9.07 2.64
CA THR A 116 8.19 7.72 2.12
C THR A 116 8.79 7.50 0.73
N LYS A 117 9.41 8.52 0.14
CA LYS A 117 10.00 8.44 -1.19
C LYS A 117 11.08 7.37 -1.22
N GLY A 118 10.96 6.43 -2.15
CA GLY A 118 11.89 5.32 -2.28
C GLY A 118 11.60 4.16 -1.33
N ALA A 119 10.53 4.24 -0.56
CA ALA A 119 10.10 3.15 0.30
C ALA A 119 9.39 2.06 -0.51
#